data_4164966f9b55a046bf750c72611e2c51
#
_entry.id   4164966f9b55a046bf750c72611e2c51
#
_cell.length_a   1.000
_cell.length_b   1.000
_cell.length_c   1.000
_cell.angle_alpha   90.00
_cell.angle_beta   90.00
_cell.angle_gamma   90.00
#
_symmetry.space_group_name_H-M   'P 1'
#
loop_
_entity.id
_entity.type
_entity.pdbx_description
1 polymer ?
#
loop_
_entity_poly.entity_id
_entity_poly.type
_entity_poly.pdbx_seq_one_letter_code
_entity_poly.pdbx_strand_id
1 'polypeptide(L)'
;MNSTFHHFRWACFLLLLFFMGSCSQNQAFVKSTSESELLQETARLEKISREHSDPSVRAQAHLQLAFLYVNYKNPRLNYSRALQEMEIYLSLSPDKTQTVDFQNWLAALREIDQLRGDWTEMAEKNQVLQGHINKLQATLDKTQEANNKMREAIERLKNLDRQMEEKRRLIK
;
A
#
# COMPACT_ATOMS: atom_id res chain seq x y z
N MET A 1 -7.06 -54.59 -50.84
CA MET A 1 -6.03 -54.17 -49.88
C MET A 1 -6.24 -52.73 -49.38
N ASN A 2 -7.48 -52.31 -49.05
CA ASN A 2 -7.70 -50.87 -48.63
C ASN A 2 -8.57 -50.73 -47.35
N SER A 3 -8.88 -51.80 -46.67
CA SER A 3 -9.74 -51.73 -45.47
C SER A 3 -8.97 -51.48 -44.18
N THR A 4 -7.71 -51.89 -44.08
CA THR A 4 -6.91 -51.78 -42.85
C THR A 4 -6.40 -50.34 -42.60
N PHE A 5 -6.27 -49.50 -43.65
CA PHE A 5 -5.84 -48.12 -43.52
C PHE A 5 -6.89 -47.17 -42.92
N HIS A 6 -8.17 -47.49 -43.13
CA HIS A 6 -9.27 -46.69 -42.55
C HIS A 6 -9.40 -46.89 -41.03
N HIS A 7 -9.22 -48.09 -40.54
CA HIS A 7 -9.32 -48.38 -39.09
C HIS A 7 -8.16 -47.75 -38.29
N PHE A 8 -6.95 -47.68 -38.91
CA PHE A 8 -5.81 -47.06 -38.26
C PHE A 8 -5.94 -45.51 -38.14
N ARG A 9 -6.54 -44.87 -39.13
CA ARG A 9 -6.79 -43.39 -39.09
C ARG A 9 -7.85 -43.05 -38.05
N TRP A 10 -8.88 -43.85 -37.87
CA TRP A 10 -9.91 -43.65 -36.86
C TRP A 10 -9.40 -43.90 -35.45
N ALA A 11 -8.51 -44.85 -35.24
CA ALA A 11 -7.90 -45.13 -33.95
C ALA A 11 -6.98 -43.97 -33.50
N CYS A 12 -6.20 -43.36 -34.41
CA CYS A 12 -5.39 -42.18 -34.11
C CYS A 12 -6.25 -40.97 -33.79
N PHE A 13 -7.39 -40.78 -34.44
CA PHE A 13 -8.28 -39.63 -34.17
C PHE A 13 -9.00 -39.79 -32.81
N LEU A 14 -9.36 -40.97 -32.39
CA LEU A 14 -9.91 -41.25 -31.06
C LEU A 14 -8.86 -41.05 -29.95
N LEU A 15 -7.60 -41.41 -30.18
CA LEU A 15 -6.49 -41.20 -29.24
C LEU A 15 -6.17 -39.72 -29.04
N LEU A 16 -6.24 -38.90 -30.10
CA LEU A 16 -6.05 -37.45 -30.04
C LEU A 16 -7.17 -36.74 -29.26
N LEU A 17 -8.40 -37.23 -29.32
CA LEU A 17 -9.53 -36.70 -28.55
C LEU A 17 -9.40 -36.97 -27.03
N PHE A 18 -8.75 -38.07 -26.66
CA PHE A 18 -8.50 -38.40 -25.24
C PHE A 18 -7.43 -37.51 -24.59
N PHE A 19 -6.47 -36.97 -25.35
CA PHE A 19 -5.43 -36.08 -24.83
C PHE A 19 -5.88 -34.62 -24.62
N MET A 20 -6.97 -34.19 -25.27
CA MET A 20 -7.51 -32.83 -25.10
C MET A 20 -8.38 -32.67 -23.85
N GLY A 21 -8.73 -33.77 -23.15
CA GLY A 21 -9.58 -33.75 -21.95
C GLY A 21 -8.84 -33.46 -20.63
N SER A 22 -7.51 -33.49 -20.61
CA SER A 22 -6.74 -33.49 -19.34
C SER A 22 -6.24 -32.12 -18.85
N CYS A 23 -6.48 -31.04 -19.57
CA CYS A 23 -5.99 -29.69 -19.19
C CYS A 23 -7.04 -28.77 -18.54
N SER A 24 -8.19 -29.29 -18.11
CA SER A 24 -9.30 -28.44 -17.64
C SER A 24 -9.55 -28.46 -16.13
N GLN A 25 -8.59 -28.84 -15.29
CA GLN A 25 -8.85 -28.94 -13.83
C GLN A 25 -8.27 -27.83 -12.96
N ASN A 26 -7.65 -26.79 -13.52
CA ASN A 26 -7.10 -25.70 -12.70
C ASN A 26 -7.85 -24.35 -12.80
N GLN A 27 -9.03 -24.29 -13.42
CA GLN A 27 -9.81 -23.04 -13.52
C GLN A 27 -10.98 -22.92 -12.51
N ALA A 28 -11.09 -23.79 -11.53
CA ALA A 28 -12.21 -23.80 -10.59
C ALA A 28 -12.11 -22.78 -9.44
N PHE A 29 -11.13 -21.87 -9.43
CA PHE A 29 -10.95 -20.93 -8.30
C PHE A 29 -11.37 -19.47 -8.58
N VAL A 30 -11.98 -19.19 -9.73
CA VAL A 30 -12.52 -17.84 -9.99
C VAL A 30 -14.05 -17.88 -9.95
N LYS A 31 -14.63 -18.40 -8.87
CA LYS A 31 -16.02 -18.11 -8.55
C LYS A 31 -16.09 -16.65 -8.10
N SER A 32 -17.05 -15.89 -8.62
CA SER A 32 -17.31 -14.51 -8.19
C SER A 32 -17.65 -14.49 -6.69
N THR A 33 -16.61 -14.44 -5.86
CA THR A 33 -16.76 -14.41 -4.41
C THR A 33 -17.25 -13.00 -4.04
N SER A 34 -18.41 -12.93 -3.41
CA SER A 34 -18.95 -11.68 -2.89
C SER A 34 -18.10 -11.20 -1.69
N GLU A 35 -18.16 -9.91 -1.34
CA GLU A 35 -17.44 -9.37 -0.18
C GLU A 35 -17.77 -10.15 1.10
N SER A 36 -19.02 -10.53 1.29
CA SER A 36 -19.47 -11.33 2.43
C SER A 36 -18.84 -12.72 2.47
N GLU A 37 -18.65 -13.36 1.32
CA GLU A 37 -17.99 -14.66 1.22
C GLU A 37 -16.49 -14.55 1.54
N LEU A 38 -15.82 -13.47 1.11
CA LEU A 38 -14.42 -13.21 1.46
C LEU A 38 -14.23 -13.01 2.97
N LEU A 39 -15.10 -12.25 3.60
CA LEU A 39 -15.06 -12.03 5.06
C LEU A 39 -15.31 -13.33 5.84
N GLN A 40 -16.27 -14.12 5.40
CA GLN A 40 -16.59 -15.40 6.02
C GLN A 40 -15.43 -16.40 5.87
N GLU A 41 -14.83 -16.47 4.68
CA GLU A 41 -13.68 -17.34 4.43
C GLU A 41 -12.46 -16.90 5.22
N THR A 42 -12.21 -15.60 5.33
CA THR A 42 -11.15 -15.05 6.19
C THR A 42 -11.34 -15.49 7.65
N ALA A 43 -12.54 -15.30 8.20
CA ALA A 43 -12.84 -15.71 9.58
C ALA A 43 -12.69 -17.24 9.79
N ARG A 44 -13.10 -18.04 8.80
CA ARG A 44 -12.92 -19.50 8.83
C ARG A 44 -11.46 -19.90 8.86
N LEU A 45 -10.65 -19.31 8.01
CA LEU A 45 -9.20 -19.58 7.93
C LEU A 45 -8.46 -19.09 9.16
N GLU A 46 -8.82 -17.92 9.70
CA GLU A 46 -8.25 -17.42 10.95
C GLU A 46 -8.53 -18.38 12.14
N LYS A 47 -9.70 -19.01 12.17
CA LYS A 47 -10.00 -20.03 13.17
C LYS A 47 -9.13 -21.28 12.97
N ILE A 48 -9.03 -21.78 11.74
CA ILE A 48 -8.21 -22.97 11.43
C ILE A 48 -6.72 -22.72 11.76
N SER A 49 -6.20 -21.55 11.39
CA SER A 49 -4.80 -21.21 11.61
C SER A 49 -4.40 -21.20 13.10
N ARG A 50 -5.36 -20.89 13.98
CA ARG A 50 -5.14 -20.84 15.44
C ARG A 50 -5.43 -22.15 16.14
N GLU A 51 -6.50 -22.84 15.77
CA GLU A 51 -7.09 -23.91 16.60
C GLU A 51 -6.85 -25.32 16.05
N HIS A 52 -6.45 -25.47 14.79
CA HIS A 52 -6.27 -26.80 14.23
C HIS A 52 -5.06 -27.53 14.83
N SER A 53 -5.22 -28.81 15.18
CA SER A 53 -4.16 -29.61 15.84
C SER A 53 -2.97 -29.89 14.90
N ASP A 54 -3.22 -30.10 13.60
CA ASP A 54 -2.19 -30.39 12.61
C ASP A 54 -1.46 -29.12 12.16
N PRO A 55 -0.13 -29.02 12.39
CA PRO A 55 0.68 -27.89 11.95
C PRO A 55 0.66 -27.65 10.45
N SER A 56 0.55 -28.71 9.63
CA SER A 56 0.50 -28.59 8.17
C SER A 56 -0.78 -27.92 7.71
N VAL A 57 -1.90 -28.21 8.36
CA VAL A 57 -3.21 -27.57 8.07
C VAL A 57 -3.19 -26.11 8.50
N ARG A 58 -2.59 -25.80 9.67
CA ARG A 58 -2.41 -24.41 10.12
C ARG A 58 -1.54 -23.62 9.13
N ALA A 59 -0.42 -24.21 8.71
CA ALA A 59 0.45 -23.58 7.71
C ALA A 59 -0.32 -23.26 6.43
N GLN A 60 -1.08 -24.22 5.89
CA GLN A 60 -1.86 -24.00 4.67
C GLN A 60 -2.93 -22.91 4.86
N ALA A 61 -3.53 -22.80 6.04
CA ALA A 61 -4.48 -21.73 6.36
C ALA A 61 -3.81 -20.35 6.34
N HIS A 62 -2.60 -20.22 6.90
CA HIS A 62 -1.81 -18.99 6.84
C HIS A 62 -1.49 -18.57 5.40
N LEU A 63 -1.08 -19.51 4.55
CA LEU A 63 -0.84 -19.23 3.13
C LEU A 63 -2.10 -18.73 2.42
N GLN A 64 -3.24 -19.37 2.66
CA GLN A 64 -4.52 -18.96 2.07
C GLN A 64 -4.95 -17.58 2.58
N LEU A 65 -4.76 -17.27 3.87
CA LEU A 65 -5.02 -15.95 4.44
C LEU A 65 -4.17 -14.87 3.74
N ALA A 66 -2.87 -15.14 3.54
CA ALA A 66 -2.00 -14.20 2.83
C ALA A 66 -2.56 -13.84 1.45
N PHE A 67 -2.98 -14.84 0.67
CA PHE A 67 -3.60 -14.59 -0.64
C PHE A 67 -4.94 -13.87 -0.56
N LEU A 68 -5.76 -14.12 0.46
CA LEU A 68 -7.01 -13.38 0.65
C LEU A 68 -6.77 -11.91 0.97
N TYR A 69 -5.76 -11.58 1.78
CA TYR A 69 -5.44 -10.20 2.12
C TYR A 69 -4.94 -9.37 0.93
N VAL A 70 -4.37 -9.99 -0.10
CA VAL A 70 -3.91 -9.32 -1.33
C VAL A 70 -4.80 -9.58 -2.54
N ASN A 71 -5.94 -10.25 -2.35
CA ASN A 71 -6.86 -10.53 -3.44
C ASN A 71 -7.44 -9.22 -4.00
N TYR A 72 -7.37 -9.02 -5.32
CA TYR A 72 -7.87 -7.82 -5.98
C TYR A 72 -9.38 -7.55 -5.77
N LYS A 73 -10.15 -8.57 -5.39
CA LYS A 73 -11.57 -8.45 -5.01
C LYS A 73 -11.76 -8.07 -3.54
N ASN A 74 -10.70 -8.08 -2.74
CA ASN A 74 -10.79 -7.69 -1.35
C ASN A 74 -10.83 -6.15 -1.26
N PRO A 75 -11.94 -5.55 -0.82
CA PRO A 75 -12.03 -4.09 -0.69
C PRO A 75 -11.10 -3.54 0.40
N ARG A 76 -10.56 -4.41 1.25
CA ARG A 76 -9.66 -4.08 2.36
C ARG A 76 -8.30 -4.77 2.18
N LEU A 77 -7.62 -4.45 1.07
CA LEU A 77 -6.26 -4.93 0.83
C LEU A 77 -5.35 -4.63 2.03
N ASN A 78 -4.62 -5.64 2.49
CA ASN A 78 -3.70 -5.51 3.61
C ASN A 78 -2.40 -6.28 3.36
N TYR A 79 -1.46 -5.61 2.71
CA TYR A 79 -0.17 -6.20 2.34
C TYR A 79 0.69 -6.56 3.57
N SER A 80 0.66 -5.74 4.63
CA SER A 80 1.39 -6.04 5.87
C SER A 80 0.88 -7.30 6.55
N ARG A 81 -0.46 -7.48 6.56
CA ARG A 81 -1.06 -8.70 7.09
C ARG A 81 -0.72 -9.92 6.22
N ALA A 82 -0.78 -9.77 4.89
CA ALA A 82 -0.39 -10.82 3.97
C ALA A 82 1.08 -11.24 4.17
N LEU A 83 1.99 -10.28 4.37
CA LEU A 83 3.38 -10.55 4.68
C LEU A 83 3.53 -11.36 5.98
N GLN A 84 2.86 -10.94 7.05
CA GLN A 84 2.88 -11.65 8.32
C GLN A 84 2.40 -13.10 8.18
N GLU A 85 1.30 -13.32 7.47
CA GLU A 85 0.76 -14.66 7.24
C GLU A 85 1.71 -15.53 6.39
N MET A 86 2.40 -14.94 5.38
CA MET A 86 3.43 -15.66 4.63
C MET A 86 4.66 -16.00 5.46
N GLU A 87 5.08 -15.13 6.36
CA GLU A 87 6.21 -15.40 7.27
C GLU A 87 5.88 -16.48 8.29
N ILE A 88 4.65 -16.53 8.79
CA ILE A 88 4.20 -17.63 9.64
C ILE A 88 4.19 -18.95 8.84
N TYR A 89 3.67 -18.94 7.60
CA TYR A 89 3.72 -20.11 6.72
C TYR A 89 5.15 -20.59 6.51
N LEU A 90 6.10 -19.69 6.25
CA LEU A 90 7.52 -19.99 6.09
C LEU A 90 8.08 -20.70 7.34
N SER A 91 7.71 -20.25 8.52
CA SER A 91 8.17 -20.84 9.79
C SER A 91 7.61 -22.24 10.04
N LEU A 92 6.37 -22.49 9.59
CA LEU A 92 5.68 -23.78 9.78
C LEU A 92 5.98 -24.82 8.70
N SER A 93 6.46 -24.41 7.54
CA SER A 93 6.67 -25.26 6.37
C SER A 93 7.92 -24.86 5.56
N PRO A 94 9.12 -24.87 6.13
CA PRO A 94 10.32 -24.35 5.48
C PRO A 94 10.65 -25.06 4.15
N ASP A 95 10.42 -26.37 4.07
CA ASP A 95 10.70 -27.14 2.85
C ASP A 95 9.82 -26.76 1.66
N LYS A 96 8.57 -26.36 1.92
CA LYS A 96 7.60 -25.98 0.88
C LYS A 96 7.80 -24.55 0.36
N THR A 97 8.58 -23.74 1.05
CA THR A 97 8.79 -22.32 0.76
C THR A 97 10.03 -22.06 -0.12
N GLN A 98 10.73 -23.10 -0.52
CA GLN A 98 11.94 -23.03 -1.35
C GLN A 98 11.63 -22.76 -2.84
N THR A 99 10.37 -22.65 -3.23
CA THR A 99 10.00 -22.35 -4.63
C THR A 99 10.30 -20.89 -4.98
N VAL A 100 10.80 -20.67 -6.19
CA VAL A 100 11.10 -19.32 -6.71
C VAL A 100 9.88 -18.41 -6.63
N ASP A 101 8.71 -18.92 -6.96
CA ASP A 101 7.46 -18.15 -6.92
C ASP A 101 7.11 -17.67 -5.50
N PHE A 102 7.25 -18.55 -4.50
CA PHE A 102 6.99 -18.16 -3.12
C PHE A 102 7.98 -17.08 -2.65
N GLN A 103 9.27 -17.24 -2.96
CA GLN A 103 10.30 -16.28 -2.59
C GLN A 103 10.08 -14.92 -3.29
N ASN A 104 9.66 -14.93 -4.55
CA ASN A 104 9.33 -13.71 -5.29
C ASN A 104 8.12 -12.98 -4.65
N TRP A 105 7.07 -13.71 -4.27
CA TRP A 105 5.93 -13.13 -3.57
C TRP A 105 6.32 -12.54 -2.22
N LEU A 106 7.11 -13.26 -1.44
CA LEU A 106 7.59 -12.80 -0.14
C LEU A 106 8.45 -11.54 -0.28
N ALA A 107 9.35 -11.50 -1.25
CA ALA A 107 10.17 -10.33 -1.54
C ALA A 107 9.32 -9.13 -1.96
N ALA A 108 8.34 -9.33 -2.85
CA ALA A 108 7.44 -8.27 -3.27
C ALA A 108 6.60 -7.70 -2.11
N LEU A 109 6.09 -8.56 -1.23
CA LEU A 109 5.33 -8.10 -0.07
C LEU A 109 6.19 -7.33 0.93
N ARG A 110 7.45 -7.73 1.13
CA ARG A 110 8.40 -7.00 1.98
C ARG A 110 8.70 -5.60 1.43
N GLU A 111 8.90 -5.50 0.12
CA GLU A 111 9.13 -4.22 -0.55
C GLU A 111 7.91 -3.30 -0.41
N ILE A 112 6.71 -3.83 -0.64
CA ILE A 112 5.46 -3.06 -0.48
C ILE A 112 5.28 -2.58 0.97
N ASP A 113 5.58 -3.42 1.95
CA ASP A 113 5.46 -3.06 3.37
C ASP A 113 6.47 -1.97 3.76
N GLN A 114 7.71 -2.07 3.28
CA GLN A 114 8.73 -1.04 3.45
C GLN A 114 8.32 0.28 2.82
N LEU A 115 7.93 0.28 1.55
CA LEU A 115 7.46 1.48 0.84
C LEU A 115 6.29 2.16 1.56
N ARG A 116 5.40 1.39 2.15
CA ARG A 116 4.28 1.90 2.93
C ARG A 116 4.76 2.55 4.24
N GLY A 117 5.76 1.97 4.89
CA GLY A 117 6.42 2.57 6.05
C GLY A 117 7.05 3.92 5.70
N ASP A 118 7.85 3.96 4.63
CA ASP A 118 8.52 5.18 4.15
C ASP A 118 7.49 6.26 3.77
N TRP A 119 6.38 5.88 3.16
CA TRP A 119 5.30 6.81 2.82
C TRP A 119 4.65 7.43 4.06
N THR A 120 4.39 6.64 5.10
CA THR A 120 3.82 7.17 6.37
C THR A 120 4.79 8.11 7.06
N GLU A 121 6.06 7.78 7.14
CA GLU A 121 7.11 8.65 7.68
C GLU A 121 7.22 9.97 6.90
N MET A 122 7.15 9.88 5.57
CA MET A 122 7.19 11.07 4.71
C MET A 122 5.97 11.97 4.89
N ALA A 123 4.79 11.37 5.08
CA ALA A 123 3.55 12.10 5.36
C ALA A 123 3.63 12.85 6.71
N GLU A 124 4.16 12.22 7.75
CA GLU A 124 4.39 12.85 9.06
C GLU A 124 5.40 14.02 8.96
N LYS A 125 6.53 13.81 8.28
CA LYS A 125 7.52 14.89 8.03
C LYS A 125 6.90 16.07 7.29
N ASN A 126 6.08 15.81 6.28
CA ASN A 126 5.38 16.86 5.53
C ASN A 126 4.43 17.65 6.44
N GLN A 127 3.70 17.00 7.33
CA GLN A 127 2.82 17.67 8.28
C GLN A 127 3.61 18.59 9.24
N VAL A 128 4.75 18.14 9.75
CA VAL A 128 5.64 18.94 10.61
C VAL A 128 6.19 20.15 9.85
N LEU A 129 6.67 19.95 8.62
CA LEU A 129 7.18 21.02 7.76
C LEU A 129 6.10 22.07 7.47
N GLN A 130 4.88 21.64 7.17
CA GLN A 130 3.75 22.56 6.98
C GLN A 130 3.46 23.40 8.23
N GLY A 131 3.56 22.80 9.41
CA GLY A 131 3.46 23.50 10.69
C GLY A 131 4.54 24.57 10.87
N HIS A 132 5.79 24.29 10.47
CA HIS A 132 6.89 25.26 10.50
C HIS A 132 6.67 26.40 9.49
N ILE A 133 6.22 26.11 8.28
CA ILE A 133 5.89 27.11 7.26
C ILE A 133 4.84 28.09 7.81
N ASN A 134 3.77 27.58 8.39
CA ASN A 134 2.71 28.41 8.95
C ASN A 134 3.23 29.33 10.10
N LYS A 135 4.12 28.83 10.96
CA LYS A 135 4.75 29.64 12.02
C LYS A 135 5.66 30.73 11.46
N LEU A 136 6.46 30.38 10.43
CA LEU A 136 7.34 31.36 9.78
C LEU A 136 6.53 32.46 9.09
N GLN A 137 5.44 32.11 8.42
CA GLN A 137 4.55 33.07 7.79
C GLN A 137 3.95 34.03 8.81
N ALA A 138 3.42 33.53 9.94
CA ALA A 138 2.88 34.34 11.00
C ALA A 138 3.95 35.31 11.64
N THR A 139 5.20 34.85 11.71
CA THR A 139 6.31 35.67 12.20
C THR A 139 6.69 36.75 11.19
N LEU A 140 6.69 36.41 9.90
CA LEU A 140 6.93 37.36 8.82
C LEU A 140 5.88 38.47 8.82
N ASP A 141 4.61 38.12 8.92
CA ASP A 141 3.50 39.09 8.96
C ASP A 141 3.62 40.06 10.14
N LYS A 142 3.93 39.55 11.33
CA LYS A 142 4.18 40.38 12.53
C LYS A 142 5.38 41.33 12.34
N THR A 143 6.45 40.82 11.74
CA THR A 143 7.65 41.65 11.48
C THR A 143 7.36 42.74 10.45
N GLN A 144 6.59 42.42 9.42
CA GLN A 144 6.14 43.35 8.40
C GLN A 144 5.28 44.47 9.02
N GLU A 145 4.34 44.13 9.88
CA GLU A 145 3.49 45.08 10.60
C GLU A 145 4.34 45.99 11.52
N ALA A 146 5.28 45.44 12.28
CA ALA A 146 6.18 46.20 13.12
C ALA A 146 7.05 47.18 12.29
N ASN A 147 7.58 46.72 11.15
CA ASN A 147 8.33 47.58 10.22
C ASN A 147 7.47 48.72 9.68
N ASN A 148 6.24 48.48 9.31
CA ASN A 148 5.33 49.52 8.84
C ASN A 148 5.06 50.57 9.92
N LYS A 149 4.78 50.13 11.15
CA LYS A 149 4.62 51.06 12.31
C LYS A 149 5.87 51.91 12.59
N MET A 150 7.06 51.29 12.49
CA MET A 150 8.33 52.04 12.63
C MET A 150 8.51 53.09 11.52
N ARG A 151 8.23 52.76 10.27
CA ARG A 151 8.29 53.69 9.13
C ARG A 151 7.35 54.89 9.35
N GLU A 152 6.10 54.64 9.76
CA GLU A 152 5.16 55.70 10.08
C GLU A 152 5.66 56.59 11.22
N ALA A 153 6.24 56.02 12.28
CA ALA A 153 6.82 56.78 13.38
C ALA A 153 7.99 57.68 12.93
N ILE A 154 8.89 57.16 12.09
CA ILE A 154 9.99 57.91 11.49
C ILE A 154 9.45 59.10 10.65
N GLU A 155 8.44 58.89 9.83
CA GLU A 155 7.86 59.98 9.02
C GLU A 155 7.18 61.04 9.90
N ARG A 156 6.51 60.67 10.98
CA ARG A 156 5.96 61.62 11.96
C ARG A 156 7.06 62.45 12.64
N LEU A 157 8.18 61.83 13.04
CA LEU A 157 9.31 62.52 13.63
C LEU A 157 9.96 63.49 12.66
N LYS A 158 10.17 63.11 11.40
CA LYS A 158 10.68 64.00 10.35
C LYS A 158 9.78 65.23 10.13
N ASN A 159 8.47 65.04 10.14
CA ASN A 159 7.52 66.14 10.00
C ASN A 159 7.53 67.07 11.19
N LEU A 160 7.65 66.53 12.41
CA LEU A 160 7.81 67.38 13.64
C LEU A 160 9.11 68.21 13.62
N ASP A 161 10.22 67.59 13.23
CA ASP A 161 11.51 68.24 13.10
C ASP A 161 11.43 69.41 12.10
N ARG A 162 10.83 69.18 10.94
CA ARG A 162 10.61 70.26 9.96
C ARG A 162 9.77 71.43 10.51
N GLN A 163 8.67 71.09 11.21
CA GLN A 163 7.83 72.14 11.85
C GLN A 163 8.57 72.90 12.89
N MET A 164 9.44 72.28 13.68
CA MET A 164 10.28 72.93 14.67
C MET A 164 11.33 73.80 14.02
N GLU A 165 11.94 73.42 12.93
CA GLU A 165 12.86 74.25 12.15
C GLU A 165 12.17 75.50 11.58
N GLU A 166 10.99 75.34 11.01
CA GLU A 166 10.18 76.46 10.50
C GLU A 166 9.87 77.50 11.63
N LYS A 167 9.42 77.03 12.78
CA LYS A 167 9.16 77.88 13.94
C LYS A 167 10.40 78.59 14.40
N ARG A 168 11.59 77.95 14.45
CA ARG A 168 12.86 78.61 14.81
C ARG A 168 13.23 79.72 13.82
N ARG A 169 12.92 79.56 12.52
CA ARG A 169 13.19 80.58 11.50
C ARG A 169 12.29 81.82 11.66
N LEU A 170 11.07 81.63 12.16
CA LEU A 170 10.09 82.72 12.36
C LEU A 170 10.37 83.58 13.64
N ILE A 171 11.16 83.07 14.57
CA ILE A 171 11.50 83.75 15.85
C ILE A 171 12.81 84.61 15.75
N LYS A 172 13.55 84.41 14.66
CA LYS A 172 14.72 85.22 14.32
C LYS A 172 14.33 86.39 13.47
#